data_f92b719932c5dc0d56d2e9254cf33fa8
#
_entry.id   f92b719932c5dc0d56d2e9254cf33fa8
#
_cell.length_a   1.000
_cell.length_b   1.000
_cell.length_c   1.000
_cell.angle_alpha   90.00
_cell.angle_beta   90.00
_cell.angle_gamma   90.00
#
_symmetry.space_group_name_H-M   'P 1'
#
loop_
_entity.id
_entity.type
_entity.pdbx_description
1 polymer ?
#
loop_
_entity_poly.entity_id
_entity_poly.type
_entity_poly.pdbx_seq_one_letter_code
_entity_poly.pdbx_strand_id
1 'polypeptide(L)'
;RGLGDVYKRQALYNTDYTRSRMVPVTEISDGNEFRYSFICDSANITGMKVLMAPADAGKVSGKISYELTDENGNSVSGQETLKISRLKSGKFTFLNMDKVEYTKGEKYTLVIKCGNDKGEGVTISGQPDDLTPAICYTYVKWDLQTMVIFVLFAAYLIAFMTILLRIF
;
A
#
# COMPACT_ATOMS: atom_id res chain seq x y z
N ARG A 1 -2.11 -21.95 -10.86
CA ARG A 1 -1.05 -20.96 -10.51
C ARG A 1 -0.41 -20.53 -11.81
N GLY A 2 -0.80 -19.37 -12.31
CA GLY A 2 -0.41 -18.87 -13.61
C GLY A 2 0.72 -17.84 -13.51
N LEU A 3 1.11 -17.27 -14.62
CA LEU A 3 2.14 -16.23 -14.82
C LEU A 3 2.16 -15.04 -13.80
N GLY A 4 1.26 -15.03 -12.83
CA GLY A 4 1.20 -14.02 -11.76
C GLY A 4 2.35 -14.05 -10.74
N ASP A 5 3.17 -15.09 -10.72
CA ASP A 5 4.26 -15.21 -9.74
C ASP A 5 5.56 -14.48 -10.15
N VAL A 6 5.64 -13.94 -11.37
CA VAL A 6 6.80 -13.16 -11.83
C VAL A 6 6.83 -11.76 -11.20
N TYR A 7 5.69 -11.27 -10.71
CA TYR A 7 5.54 -9.99 -10.03
C TYR A 7 5.31 -10.20 -8.53
N LYS A 8 6.31 -9.97 -7.72
CA LYS A 8 6.13 -9.96 -6.26
C LYS A 8 5.74 -8.55 -5.81
N ARG A 9 4.55 -8.44 -5.22
CA ARG A 9 4.19 -7.24 -4.44
C ARG A 9 4.99 -7.28 -3.14
N GLN A 10 5.96 -6.39 -3.02
CA GLN A 10 6.72 -6.21 -1.78
C GLN A 10 6.11 -5.06 -1.00
N ALA A 11 6.04 -5.20 0.32
CA ALA A 11 5.71 -4.11 1.23
C ALA A 11 6.99 -3.66 1.89
N LEU A 12 7.40 -2.42 1.65
CA LEU A 12 8.51 -1.80 2.37
C LEU A 12 7.94 -1.20 3.66
N TYR A 13 8.33 -1.76 4.78
CA TYR A 13 8.03 -1.20 6.09
C TYR A 13 9.08 -0.17 6.41
N ASN A 14 8.66 1.02 6.82
CA ASN A 14 9.57 2.12 7.13
C ASN A 14 10.45 1.84 8.37
N THR A 15 10.13 0.81 9.17
CA THR A 15 10.92 0.34 10.33
C THR A 15 10.49 -1.08 10.73
N ASP A 16 11.21 -1.71 11.64
CA ASP A 16 10.89 -3.00 12.27
C ASP A 16 9.64 -2.90 13.15
N TYR A 17 8.47 -2.89 12.53
CA TYR A 17 7.19 -2.79 13.23
C TYR A 17 6.89 -4.07 14.02
N THR A 18 7.00 -3.98 15.33
CA THR A 18 6.49 -5.03 16.22
C THR A 18 5.00 -4.76 16.49
N ARG A 19 4.11 -5.53 15.85
CA ARG A 19 2.64 -5.37 15.95
C ARG A 19 2.10 -5.25 17.37
N SER A 20 2.74 -5.89 18.34
CA SER A 20 2.29 -5.93 19.76
C SER A 20 2.48 -4.61 20.51
N ARG A 21 3.14 -3.62 19.92
CA ARG A 21 3.45 -2.33 20.56
C ARG A 21 2.81 -1.13 19.90
N MET A 22 1.94 -1.33 18.91
CA MET A 22 1.30 -0.22 18.22
C MET A 22 0.29 0.48 19.10
N VAL A 23 0.37 1.81 19.14
CA VAL A 23 -0.53 2.67 19.90
C VAL A 23 -1.31 3.60 18.96
N PRO A 24 -2.47 4.11 19.38
CA PRO A 24 -3.15 5.19 18.67
C PRO A 24 -2.24 6.42 18.58
N VAL A 25 -2.01 6.93 17.37
CA VAL A 25 -1.21 8.13 17.11
C VAL A 25 -2.10 9.33 16.91
N THR A 26 -3.16 9.15 16.11
CA THR A 26 -4.11 10.23 15.84
C THR A 26 -5.50 9.66 15.57
N GLU A 27 -6.50 10.44 15.88
CA GLU A 27 -7.90 10.17 15.55
C GLU A 27 -8.38 11.21 14.56
N ILE A 28 -9.03 10.76 13.50
CA ILE A 28 -9.63 11.58 12.47
C ILE A 28 -11.13 11.48 12.64
N SER A 29 -11.79 12.59 12.95
CA SER A 29 -13.26 12.67 13.09
C SER A 29 -13.76 14.04 12.61
N ASP A 30 -15.06 14.13 12.34
CA ASP A 30 -15.78 15.39 12.12
C ASP A 30 -15.12 16.34 11.10
N GLY A 31 -14.74 15.83 9.93
CA GLY A 31 -14.17 16.64 8.85
C GLY A 31 -12.69 16.99 9.01
N ASN A 32 -12.04 16.51 10.08
CA ASN A 32 -10.59 16.64 10.23
C ASN A 32 -9.87 15.77 9.20
N GLU A 33 -8.64 16.16 8.89
CA GLU A 33 -7.80 15.45 7.95
C GLU A 33 -6.47 15.01 8.59
N PHE A 34 -6.00 13.85 8.17
CA PHE A 34 -4.65 13.37 8.46
C PHE A 34 -3.78 13.56 7.24
N ARG A 35 -2.58 14.10 7.44
CA ARG A 35 -1.58 14.32 6.39
C ARG A 35 -0.28 13.60 6.73
N TYR A 36 0.23 12.83 5.80
CA TYR A 36 1.50 12.16 5.92
C TYR A 36 2.35 12.38 4.67
N SER A 37 3.47 13.08 4.83
CA SER A 37 4.38 13.38 3.73
C SER A 37 5.53 12.39 3.68
N PHE A 38 5.93 11.99 2.48
CA PHE A 38 7.04 11.09 2.24
C PHE A 38 7.77 11.43 0.95
N ILE A 39 9.03 11.00 0.85
CA ILE A 39 9.82 11.08 -0.38
C ILE A 39 9.67 9.74 -1.10
N CYS A 40 9.37 9.78 -2.39
CA CYS A 40 9.14 8.59 -3.20
C CYS A 40 10.47 7.88 -3.53
N ASP A 41 10.66 6.67 -3.03
CA ASP A 41 11.86 5.88 -3.29
C ASP A 41 11.77 5.04 -4.57
N SER A 42 10.57 4.85 -5.11
CA SER A 42 10.33 3.96 -6.25
C SER A 42 9.19 4.44 -7.13
N ALA A 43 9.41 4.48 -8.43
CA ALA A 43 8.38 4.81 -9.41
C ALA A 43 7.24 3.76 -9.54
N ASN A 44 7.40 2.58 -8.96
CA ASN A 44 6.47 1.45 -9.12
C ASN A 44 5.57 1.23 -7.89
N ILE A 45 5.27 2.29 -7.13
CA ILE A 45 4.34 2.19 -6.01
C ILE A 45 2.93 1.90 -6.53
N THR A 46 2.27 0.90 -5.97
CA THR A 46 0.90 0.51 -6.34
C THR A 46 -0.13 0.89 -5.29
N GLY A 47 0.33 1.30 -4.12
CA GLY A 47 -0.52 1.72 -3.02
C GLY A 47 0.20 1.79 -1.70
N MET A 48 -0.58 2.08 -0.68
CA MET A 48 -0.10 2.16 0.69
C MET A 48 -0.93 1.28 1.60
N LYS A 49 -0.30 0.75 2.64
CA LYS A 49 -0.98 0.08 3.74
C LYS A 49 -0.86 0.93 4.97
N VAL A 50 -1.97 1.31 5.55
CA VAL A 50 -2.05 2.12 6.77
C VAL A 50 -2.69 1.29 7.88
N LEU A 51 -2.12 1.33 9.06
CA LEU A 51 -2.71 0.69 10.23
C LEU A 51 -3.77 1.61 10.81
N MET A 52 -5.04 1.32 10.47
CA MET A 52 -6.17 2.12 10.92
C MET A 52 -7.35 1.23 11.35
N ALA A 53 -8.13 1.75 12.27
CA ALA A 53 -9.30 1.09 12.83
C ALA A 53 -10.43 2.09 13.01
N PRO A 54 -11.70 1.66 13.10
CA PRO A 54 -12.78 2.52 13.56
C PRO A 54 -12.44 3.05 14.96
N ALA A 55 -12.66 4.34 15.22
CA ALA A 55 -12.44 4.94 16.53
C ALA A 55 -13.41 4.35 17.58
N ASP A 56 -14.65 4.08 17.16
CA ASP A 56 -15.65 3.39 17.95
C ASP A 56 -16.07 2.10 17.24
N ALA A 57 -15.83 0.95 17.86
CA ALA A 57 -16.18 -0.35 17.31
C ALA A 57 -17.71 -0.54 17.10
N GLY A 58 -18.55 0.23 17.80
CA GLY A 58 -20.00 0.24 17.67
C GLY A 58 -20.51 1.13 16.52
N LYS A 59 -19.69 2.02 16.00
CA LYS A 59 -20.04 2.99 14.97
C LYS A 59 -19.17 2.79 13.73
N VAL A 60 -19.55 1.85 12.91
CA VAL A 60 -18.82 1.47 11.68
C VAL A 60 -19.50 1.94 10.39
N SER A 61 -20.49 2.82 10.50
CA SER A 61 -21.09 3.51 9.36
C SER A 61 -20.17 4.61 8.86
N GLY A 62 -20.36 5.09 7.63
CA GLY A 62 -19.58 6.17 7.05
C GLY A 62 -18.45 5.74 6.14
N LYS A 63 -17.76 6.75 5.65
CA LYS A 63 -16.67 6.60 4.66
C LYS A 63 -15.53 7.54 5.01
N ILE A 64 -14.33 7.06 4.77
CA ILE A 64 -13.15 7.91 4.65
C ILE A 64 -12.87 8.17 3.18
N SER A 65 -12.39 9.34 2.86
CA SER A 65 -11.79 9.65 1.58
C SER A 65 -10.28 9.75 1.72
N TYR A 66 -9.56 9.35 0.70
CA TYR A 66 -8.12 9.49 0.67
C TYR A 66 -7.66 9.90 -0.72
N GLU A 67 -6.60 10.67 -0.76
CA GLU A 67 -5.95 11.13 -1.96
C GLU A 67 -4.45 11.31 -1.74
N LEU A 68 -3.70 11.32 -2.82
CA LEU A 68 -2.29 11.67 -2.82
C LEU A 68 -2.12 13.01 -3.50
N THR A 69 -1.36 13.91 -2.88
CA THR A 69 -1.04 15.23 -3.44
C THR A 69 0.47 15.36 -3.67
N ASP A 70 0.83 16.17 -4.67
CA ASP A 70 2.21 16.58 -4.92
C ASP A 70 2.68 17.65 -3.92
N GLU A 71 3.89 18.18 -4.11
CA GLU A 71 4.44 19.26 -3.28
C GLU A 71 3.63 20.56 -3.37
N ASN A 72 2.93 20.80 -4.48
CA ASN A 72 2.12 21.97 -4.71
C ASN A 72 0.69 21.82 -4.16
N GLY A 73 0.36 20.64 -3.62
CA GLY A 73 -0.96 20.33 -3.10
C GLY A 73 -1.97 19.90 -4.18
N ASN A 74 -1.53 19.65 -5.42
CA ASN A 74 -2.40 19.14 -6.47
C ASN A 74 -2.63 17.64 -6.27
N SER A 75 -3.87 17.17 -6.44
CA SER A 75 -4.19 15.76 -6.36
C SER A 75 -3.63 15.00 -7.56
N VAL A 76 -2.80 13.97 -7.30
CA VAL A 76 -2.18 13.13 -8.34
C VAL A 76 -2.85 11.76 -8.47
N SER A 77 -3.53 11.27 -7.43
CA SER A 77 -4.25 9.98 -7.46
C SER A 77 -5.74 10.11 -7.79
N GLY A 78 -6.29 11.33 -7.72
CA GLY A 78 -7.72 11.51 -7.55
C GLY A 78 -8.18 11.10 -6.15
N GLN A 79 -9.41 11.46 -5.81
CA GLN A 79 -10.00 11.14 -4.53
C GLN A 79 -10.69 9.78 -4.58
N GLU A 80 -10.26 8.86 -3.73
CA GLU A 80 -10.87 7.54 -3.54
C GLU A 80 -11.60 7.46 -2.20
N THR A 81 -12.55 6.54 -2.08
CA THR A 81 -13.33 6.36 -0.85
C THR A 81 -13.31 4.93 -0.34
N LEU A 82 -13.29 4.78 0.98
CA LEU A 82 -13.34 3.50 1.66
C LEU A 82 -14.38 3.53 2.78
N LYS A 83 -15.20 2.49 2.88
CA LYS A 83 -16.17 2.34 3.98
C LYS A 83 -15.43 2.02 5.29
N ILE A 84 -15.80 2.71 6.38
CA ILE A 84 -15.23 2.47 7.72
C ILE A 84 -15.50 1.02 8.17
N SER A 85 -16.61 0.42 7.79
CA SER A 85 -16.94 -0.99 8.07
C SER A 85 -15.95 -2.01 7.51
N ARG A 86 -15.08 -1.64 6.58
CA ARG A 86 -14.01 -2.50 6.05
C ARG A 86 -12.74 -2.46 6.88
N LEU A 87 -12.60 -1.47 7.76
CA LEU A 87 -11.44 -1.35 8.64
C LEU A 87 -11.52 -2.43 9.72
N LYS A 88 -10.36 -3.01 10.05
CA LYS A 88 -10.25 -4.04 11.08
C LYS A 88 -9.15 -3.66 12.05
N SER A 89 -9.49 -3.59 13.34
CA SER A 89 -8.51 -3.32 14.40
C SER A 89 -7.31 -4.28 14.30
N GLY A 90 -6.12 -3.73 14.43
CA GLY A 90 -4.86 -4.46 14.36
C GLY A 90 -4.49 -4.99 12.95
N LYS A 91 -5.19 -4.58 11.90
CA LYS A 91 -4.87 -4.95 10.52
C LYS A 91 -4.56 -3.74 9.67
N PHE A 92 -3.56 -3.90 8.81
CA PHE A 92 -3.28 -2.90 7.79
C PHE A 92 -4.40 -2.85 6.74
N THR A 93 -4.84 -1.66 6.44
CA THR A 93 -5.80 -1.38 5.36
C THR A 93 -5.03 -0.94 4.13
N PHE A 94 -5.34 -1.54 2.99
CA PHE A 94 -4.72 -1.19 1.71
C PHE A 94 -5.48 -0.04 1.06
N LEU A 95 -4.76 1.03 0.74
CA LEU A 95 -5.20 2.17 -0.05
C LEU A 95 -4.62 2.01 -1.46
N ASN A 96 -5.48 1.86 -2.43
CA ASN A 96 -5.08 1.65 -3.82
C ASN A 96 -4.66 2.97 -4.46
N MET A 97 -3.47 2.98 -5.08
CA MET A 97 -2.89 4.15 -5.74
C MET A 97 -2.14 3.75 -7.01
N ASP A 98 -2.62 2.71 -7.69
CA ASP A 98 -1.99 2.12 -8.88
C ASP A 98 -2.06 3.01 -10.14
N LYS A 99 -2.89 4.05 -10.09
CA LYS A 99 -3.07 5.01 -11.20
C LYS A 99 -2.10 6.19 -11.16
N VAL A 100 -1.25 6.25 -10.14
CA VAL A 100 -0.33 7.37 -9.95
C VAL A 100 1.00 7.07 -10.64
N GLU A 101 1.42 7.99 -11.48
CA GLU A 101 2.78 7.98 -12.02
C GLU A 101 3.71 8.67 -11.02
N TYR A 102 4.44 7.85 -10.27
CA TYR A 102 5.37 8.36 -9.27
C TYR A 102 6.71 8.71 -9.88
N THR A 103 7.25 9.85 -9.48
CA THR A 103 8.62 10.24 -9.79
C THR A 103 9.52 9.98 -8.58
N LYS A 104 10.58 9.21 -8.78
CA LYS A 104 11.54 8.93 -7.72
C LYS A 104 12.22 10.21 -7.25
N GLY A 105 12.29 10.41 -5.94
CA GLY A 105 12.89 11.59 -5.31
C GLY A 105 11.93 12.74 -5.05
N GLU A 106 10.74 12.73 -5.63
CA GLU A 106 9.71 13.74 -5.36
C GLU A 106 8.98 13.47 -4.04
N LYS A 107 8.46 14.53 -3.45
CA LYS A 107 7.69 14.52 -2.22
C LYS A 107 6.20 14.43 -2.53
N TYR A 108 5.56 13.46 -1.90
CA TYR A 108 4.11 13.28 -1.95
C TYR A 108 3.52 13.34 -0.55
N THR A 109 2.24 13.70 -0.47
CA THR A 109 1.49 13.75 0.80
C THR A 109 0.22 12.93 0.68
N LEU A 110 0.10 11.90 1.51
CA LEU A 110 -1.15 11.17 1.70
C LEU A 110 -2.07 12.00 2.57
N VAL A 111 -3.26 12.29 2.07
CA VAL A 111 -4.33 12.98 2.79
C VAL A 111 -5.48 12.01 3.01
N ILE A 112 -5.88 11.83 4.26
CA ILE A 112 -7.05 11.01 4.63
C ILE A 112 -8.03 11.90 5.37
N LYS A 113 -9.28 11.91 4.93
CA LYS A 113 -10.37 12.70 5.51
C LYS A 113 -11.49 11.78 5.96
N CYS A 114 -12.06 12.03 7.11
CA CYS A 114 -13.30 11.41 7.54
C CYS A 114 -14.49 12.23 7.05
N GLY A 115 -15.63 11.57 6.78
CA GLY A 115 -16.87 12.27 6.44
C GLY A 115 -17.39 13.09 7.62
N ASN A 116 -18.34 13.99 7.33
CA ASN A 116 -18.92 14.89 8.33
C ASN A 116 -20.05 14.25 9.17
N ASP A 117 -20.22 12.93 9.11
CA ASP A 117 -21.27 12.25 9.85
C ASP A 117 -20.88 12.18 11.34
N LYS A 118 -21.73 12.77 12.19
CA LYS A 118 -21.45 12.94 13.62
C LYS A 118 -21.08 11.61 14.31
N GLY A 119 -19.93 11.60 14.94
CA GLY A 119 -19.45 10.51 15.78
C GLY A 119 -18.80 9.36 15.04
N GLU A 120 -18.50 9.53 13.77
CA GLU A 120 -17.71 8.57 13.00
C GLU A 120 -16.25 9.03 12.97
N GLY A 121 -15.37 8.18 13.40
CA GLY A 121 -13.95 8.49 13.44
C GLY A 121 -13.12 7.27 13.06
N VAL A 122 -11.89 7.55 12.68
CA VAL A 122 -10.88 6.54 12.38
C VAL A 122 -9.63 6.84 13.17
N THR A 123 -9.13 5.84 13.88
CA THR A 123 -7.87 5.90 14.60
C THR A 123 -6.76 5.36 13.73
N ILE A 124 -5.70 6.14 13.54
CA ILE A 124 -4.44 5.71 12.92
C ILE A 124 -3.49 5.31 14.04
N SER A 125 -2.92 4.12 13.92
CA SER A 125 -1.97 3.57 14.88
C SER A 125 -0.55 3.62 14.34
N GLY A 126 0.41 3.70 15.24
CA GLY A 126 1.83 3.79 14.92
C GLY A 126 2.72 3.35 16.07
N GLN A 127 4.00 3.69 15.97
CA GLN A 127 4.98 3.35 16.99
C GLN A 127 4.82 4.23 18.22
N PRO A 128 5.01 3.69 19.45
CA PRO A 128 4.88 4.45 20.69
C PRO A 128 6.02 5.45 20.91
N ASP A 129 7.21 5.16 20.39
CA ASP A 129 8.44 5.89 20.73
C ASP A 129 8.47 7.30 20.11
N ASP A 130 7.98 7.43 18.87
CA ASP A 130 8.02 8.69 18.11
C ASP A 130 6.65 9.10 17.56
N LEU A 131 5.60 8.34 17.89
CA LEU A 131 4.25 8.52 17.37
C LEU A 131 4.18 8.51 15.84
N THR A 132 5.14 7.83 15.19
CA THR A 132 5.16 7.72 13.73
C THR A 132 4.06 6.76 13.27
N PRO A 133 3.18 7.18 12.34
CA PRO A 133 2.12 6.33 11.82
C PRO A 133 2.67 5.08 11.14
N ALA A 134 2.04 3.94 11.37
CA ALA A 134 2.40 2.68 10.72
C ALA A 134 1.91 2.67 9.27
N ILE A 135 2.75 3.13 8.36
CA ILE A 135 2.48 3.20 6.92
C ILE A 135 3.54 2.40 6.17
N CYS A 136 3.09 1.58 5.23
CA CYS A 136 3.97 0.81 4.35
C CYS A 136 3.61 1.07 2.91
N TYR A 137 4.62 1.17 2.05
CA TYR A 137 4.43 1.27 0.62
C TYR A 137 4.35 -0.13 0.02
N THR A 138 3.47 -0.31 -0.96
CA THR A 138 3.43 -1.51 -1.78
C THR A 138 3.90 -1.15 -3.19
N TYR A 139 4.85 -1.90 -3.70
CA TYR A 139 5.37 -1.70 -5.04
C TYR A 139 5.49 -3.02 -5.78
N VAL A 140 5.48 -2.95 -7.09
CA VAL A 140 5.72 -4.10 -7.96
C VAL A 140 7.18 -4.09 -8.36
N LYS A 141 7.89 -5.15 -7.99
CA LYS A 141 9.27 -5.38 -8.42
C LYS A 141 9.30 -6.61 -9.32
N TRP A 142 9.97 -6.49 -10.45
CA TRP A 142 10.31 -7.65 -11.25
C TRP A 142 11.26 -8.56 -10.46
N ASP A 143 10.88 -9.82 -10.31
CA ASP A 143 11.77 -10.83 -9.75
C ASP A 143 12.70 -11.33 -10.87
N LEU A 144 13.82 -10.64 -11.02
CA LEU A 144 14.82 -10.97 -12.03
C LEU A 144 15.31 -12.42 -11.92
N GLN A 145 15.40 -12.95 -10.70
CA GLN A 145 15.85 -14.31 -10.45
C GLN A 145 14.85 -15.33 -10.99
N THR A 146 13.56 -15.12 -10.73
CA THR A 146 12.49 -15.98 -11.28
C THR A 146 12.45 -15.89 -12.80
N MET A 147 12.66 -14.71 -13.38
CA MET A 147 12.69 -14.51 -14.83
C MET A 147 13.86 -15.27 -15.47
N VAL A 148 15.06 -15.21 -14.89
CA VAL A 148 16.24 -15.94 -15.38
C VAL A 148 16.00 -17.45 -15.33
N ILE A 149 15.46 -17.98 -14.24
CA ILE A 149 15.11 -19.40 -14.13
C ILE A 149 14.13 -19.81 -15.21
N PHE A 150 13.12 -18.98 -15.50
CA PHE A 150 12.13 -19.27 -16.54
C PHE A 150 12.75 -19.30 -17.94
N VAL A 151 13.65 -18.36 -18.25
CA VAL A 151 14.38 -18.32 -19.52
C VAL A 151 15.27 -19.55 -19.69
N LEU A 152 16.00 -19.95 -18.65
CA LEU A 152 16.86 -21.14 -18.66
C LEU A 152 16.03 -22.41 -18.85
N PHE A 153 14.89 -22.52 -18.19
CA PHE A 153 13.99 -23.66 -18.33
C PHE A 153 13.40 -23.75 -19.75
N ALA A 154 13.00 -22.62 -20.32
CA ALA A 154 12.51 -22.57 -21.70
C ALA A 154 13.61 -22.98 -22.70
N ALA A 155 14.82 -22.49 -22.53
CA ALA A 155 15.97 -22.89 -23.36
C ALA A 155 16.27 -24.39 -23.26
N TYR A 156 16.21 -24.95 -22.06
CA TYR A 156 16.36 -26.39 -21.83
C TYR A 156 15.29 -27.20 -22.58
N LEU A 157 14.01 -26.79 -22.50
CA LEU A 157 12.92 -27.48 -23.22
C LEU A 157 13.11 -27.45 -24.72
N ILE A 158 13.53 -26.29 -25.26
CA ILE A 158 13.79 -26.17 -26.72
C ILE A 158 14.94 -27.11 -27.12
N ALA A 159 16.04 -27.12 -26.38
CA ALA A 159 17.17 -28.02 -26.66
C ALA A 159 16.76 -29.50 -26.58
N PHE A 160 16.00 -29.88 -25.55
CA PHE A 160 15.49 -31.22 -25.37
C PHE A 160 14.58 -31.66 -26.52
N MET A 161 13.64 -30.80 -26.93
CA MET A 161 12.76 -31.08 -28.08
C MET A 161 13.54 -31.22 -29.39
N THR A 162 14.57 -30.38 -29.59
CA THR A 162 15.42 -30.45 -30.80
C THR A 162 16.19 -31.77 -30.86
N ILE A 163 16.69 -32.23 -29.73
CA ILE A 163 17.38 -33.53 -29.64
C ILE A 163 16.40 -34.69 -29.94
N LEU A 164 15.21 -34.67 -29.34
CA LEU A 164 14.18 -35.68 -29.60
C LEU A 164 13.82 -35.77 -31.09
N LEU A 165 13.59 -34.61 -31.75
CA LEU A 165 13.24 -34.57 -33.15
C LEU A 165 14.39 -35.01 -34.10
N ARG A 166 15.63 -35.08 -33.62
CA ARG A 166 16.77 -35.61 -34.38
C ARG A 166 16.95 -37.13 -34.21
N ILE A 167 16.41 -37.69 -33.11
CA ILE A 167 16.54 -39.11 -32.79
C ILE A 167 15.38 -39.89 -33.38
N PHE A 168 14.23 -39.31 -33.56
CA PHE A 168 13.05 -39.87 -34.20
C PHE A 168 12.77 -39.22 -35.55
#